data_b4d862b8549652761063779c15e547c7
#
_entry.id   b4d862b8549652761063779c15e547c7
#
_cell.length_a   1.000
_cell.length_b   1.000
_cell.length_c   1.000
_cell.angle_alpha   90.00
_cell.angle_beta   90.00
_cell.angle_gamma   90.00
#
_symmetry.space_group_name_H-M   'P 1'
#
loop_
_entity.id
_entity.type
_entity.pdbx_description
1 polymer ?
#
loop_
_entity_poly.entity_id
_entity_poly.type
_entity_poly.pdbx_seq_one_letter_code
_entity_poly.pdbx_strand_id
1 'polypeptide(L)'
;MHRIECYHMETEHYKDSRGNTKTRQKKVVTHRAAERFVFNNWVDKSPPRAAMEHIDVFLLCRLYTHKDVNYSSRAWQMKKDQERAFIDKHKNRDREWDYNYSEDIPFQASHNLVHNPKKGGKPWYANQFVMAGMDLLIIGWIPKYLLDTNSTRVEFTIEKYIIN
;
A
#
# COMPACT_ATOMS: atom_id res chain seq x y z
N MET A 1 5.48 -10.07 -2.02
CA MET A 1 4.96 -10.52 -3.31
C MET A 1 5.91 -10.08 -4.40
N HIS A 2 6.42 -11.02 -5.18
CA HIS A 2 7.27 -10.78 -6.34
C HIS A 2 6.39 -10.74 -7.59
N ARG A 3 6.68 -9.81 -8.50
CA ARG A 3 5.99 -9.68 -9.79
C ARG A 3 7.02 -9.43 -10.87
N ILE A 4 6.82 -10.03 -12.03
CA ILE A 4 7.64 -9.80 -13.20
C ILE A 4 6.74 -9.67 -14.44
N GLU A 5 7.08 -8.73 -15.30
CA GLU A 5 6.50 -8.59 -16.63
C GLU A 5 7.63 -8.71 -17.64
N CYS A 6 7.50 -9.63 -18.60
CA CYS A 6 8.41 -9.71 -19.74
C CYS A 6 7.74 -9.11 -20.95
N TYR A 7 8.51 -8.35 -21.72
CA TYR A 7 7.97 -7.56 -22.85
C TYR A 7 9.02 -7.32 -23.92
N HIS A 8 8.56 -6.81 -25.05
CA HIS A 8 9.40 -6.20 -26.05
C HIS A 8 8.77 -4.89 -26.54
N MET A 9 9.57 -4.07 -27.20
CA MET A 9 9.12 -2.83 -27.80
C MET A 9 8.80 -3.06 -29.27
N GLU A 10 7.59 -2.71 -29.69
CA GLU A 10 7.17 -2.70 -31.09
C GLU A 10 7.05 -1.28 -31.60
N THR A 11 7.43 -1.09 -32.86
CA THR A 11 7.22 0.19 -33.55
C THR A 11 5.85 0.17 -34.22
N GLU A 12 4.95 1.00 -33.74
CA GLU A 12 3.62 1.18 -34.32
C GLU A 12 3.58 2.43 -35.20
N HIS A 13 3.08 2.26 -36.41
CA HIS A 13 2.83 3.36 -37.31
C HIS A 13 1.37 3.79 -37.20
N TYR A 14 1.15 5.08 -37.02
CA TYR A 14 -0.21 5.64 -36.94
C TYR A 14 -0.31 6.94 -37.72
N LYS A 15 -1.51 7.29 -38.17
CA LYS A 15 -1.77 8.58 -38.81
C LYS A 15 -2.27 9.58 -37.78
N ASP A 16 -1.69 10.78 -37.81
CA ASP A 16 -2.20 11.88 -36.99
C ASP A 16 -3.48 12.47 -37.59
N SER A 17 -4.10 13.43 -36.92
CA SER A 17 -5.33 14.10 -37.34
C SER A 17 -5.18 14.88 -38.67
N ARG A 18 -3.93 15.09 -39.15
CA ARG A 18 -3.57 15.75 -40.42
C ARG A 18 -3.20 14.76 -41.49
N GLY A 19 -3.33 13.45 -41.26
CA GLY A 19 -3.02 12.39 -42.21
C GLY A 19 -1.55 12.01 -42.30
N ASN A 20 -0.65 12.63 -41.54
CA ASN A 20 0.79 12.32 -41.56
C ASN A 20 1.05 11.01 -40.82
N THR A 21 1.92 10.16 -41.38
CA THR A 21 2.37 8.94 -40.72
C THR A 21 3.38 9.29 -39.62
N LYS A 22 3.13 8.87 -38.43
CA LYS A 22 4.03 8.96 -37.27
C LYS A 22 4.33 7.58 -36.71
N THR A 23 5.42 7.46 -36.00
CA THR A 23 5.84 6.24 -35.33
C THR A 23 5.85 6.45 -33.82
N ARG A 24 5.44 5.43 -33.09
CA ARG A 24 5.61 5.37 -31.62
C ARG A 24 6.10 4.01 -31.20
N GLN A 25 6.86 3.97 -30.10
CA GLN A 25 7.23 2.72 -29.45
C GLN A 25 6.08 2.29 -28.54
N LYS A 26 5.67 1.03 -28.67
CA LYS A 26 4.63 0.41 -27.85
C LYS A 26 5.20 -0.77 -27.08
N LYS A 27 5.05 -0.74 -25.76
CA LYS A 27 5.41 -1.88 -24.91
C LYS A 27 4.35 -2.98 -25.08
N VAL A 28 4.78 -4.14 -25.57
CA VAL A 28 3.95 -5.34 -25.71
C VAL A 28 4.34 -6.35 -24.63
N VAL A 29 3.49 -6.54 -23.66
CA VAL A 29 3.71 -7.48 -22.56
C VAL A 29 3.26 -8.87 -22.99
N THR A 30 4.19 -9.81 -23.02
CA THR A 30 3.96 -11.19 -23.47
C THR A 30 3.83 -12.18 -22.31
N HIS A 31 4.43 -11.87 -21.17
CA HIS A 31 4.39 -12.74 -20.01
C HIS A 31 4.28 -11.94 -18.72
N ARG A 32 3.41 -12.39 -17.81
CA ARG A 32 3.30 -11.90 -16.44
C ARG A 32 3.33 -13.06 -15.47
N ALA A 33 4.12 -12.93 -14.40
CA ALA A 33 4.10 -13.86 -13.30
C ALA A 33 4.09 -13.11 -11.96
N ALA A 34 3.45 -13.74 -10.98
CA ALA A 34 3.44 -13.25 -9.60
C ALA A 34 3.55 -14.42 -8.63
N GLU A 35 4.40 -14.28 -7.63
CA GLU A 35 4.59 -15.30 -6.61
C GLU A 35 4.63 -14.65 -5.22
N ARG A 36 3.95 -15.29 -4.26
CA ARG A 36 3.89 -14.82 -2.87
C ARG A 36 4.73 -15.75 -2.01
N PHE A 37 5.71 -15.18 -1.34
CA PHE A 37 6.45 -15.86 -0.29
C PHE A 37 5.93 -15.42 1.07
N VAL A 38 5.76 -16.37 1.97
CA VAL A 38 5.26 -16.15 3.33
C VAL A 38 6.37 -16.50 4.30
N PHE A 39 6.67 -15.58 5.19
CA PHE A 39 7.58 -15.82 6.31
C PHE A 39 6.77 -16.20 7.54
N ASN A 40 7.03 -17.37 8.10
CA ASN A 40 6.28 -17.90 9.24
C ASN A 40 6.94 -17.58 10.60
N ASN A 41 8.24 -17.28 10.58
CA ASN A 41 9.03 -16.99 11.76
C ASN A 41 9.33 -15.49 11.85
N TRP A 42 8.57 -14.80 12.70
CA TRP A 42 8.74 -13.37 12.92
C TRP A 42 8.43 -13.01 14.37
N VAL A 43 9.02 -11.93 14.85
CA VAL A 43 8.76 -11.32 16.16
C VAL A 43 8.16 -9.95 15.97
N ASP A 44 7.16 -9.62 16.76
CA ASP A 44 6.60 -8.27 16.84
C ASP A 44 7.51 -7.40 17.71
N LYS A 45 8.09 -6.38 17.10
CA LYS A 45 8.90 -5.34 17.76
C LYS A 45 8.18 -4.00 17.82
N SER A 46 6.90 -3.97 17.47
CA SER A 46 6.11 -2.75 17.55
C SER A 46 6.15 -2.16 18.96
N PRO A 47 6.11 -0.84 19.10
CA PRO A 47 6.03 -0.19 20.39
C PRO A 47 4.86 -0.73 21.21
N PRO A 48 4.96 -0.83 22.53
CA PRO A 48 3.87 -1.29 23.36
C PRO A 48 2.65 -0.38 23.23
N ARG A 49 1.46 -0.94 23.45
CA ARG A 49 0.19 -0.19 23.35
C ARG A 49 0.17 1.09 24.21
N ALA A 50 0.95 1.13 25.28
CA ALA A 50 1.14 2.32 26.11
C ALA A 50 1.69 3.53 25.32
N ALA A 51 2.44 3.30 24.23
CA ALA A 51 2.87 4.38 23.35
C ALA A 51 1.71 5.05 22.58
N MET A 52 0.51 4.45 22.62
CA MET A 52 -0.73 5.03 22.09
C MET A 52 -1.57 5.73 23.16
N GLU A 53 -1.03 6.06 24.32
CA GLU A 53 -1.77 6.65 25.45
C GLU A 53 -2.52 7.94 25.08
N HIS A 54 -2.02 8.67 24.12
CA HIS A 54 -2.69 9.89 23.63
C HIS A 54 -4.01 9.60 22.89
N ILE A 55 -4.26 8.38 22.42
CA ILE A 55 -5.54 8.02 21.77
C ILE A 55 -6.70 8.15 22.77
N ASP A 56 -6.47 7.85 24.02
CA ASP A 56 -7.51 7.90 25.07
C ASP A 56 -7.85 9.33 25.52
N VAL A 57 -7.05 10.32 25.16
CA VAL A 57 -7.26 11.72 25.52
C VAL A 57 -8.28 12.41 24.62
N PHE A 58 -8.35 12.04 23.36
CA PHE A 58 -9.16 12.72 22.35
C PHE A 58 -10.44 11.96 22.01
N LEU A 59 -11.49 12.70 21.63
CA LEU A 59 -12.75 12.12 21.15
C LEU A 59 -12.57 11.37 19.83
N LEU A 60 -11.79 11.96 18.89
CA LEU A 60 -11.49 11.42 17.58
C LEU A 60 -9.98 11.49 17.32
N CYS A 61 -9.43 10.38 16.85
CA CYS A 61 -8.03 10.29 16.42
C CYS A 61 -7.97 9.70 15.01
N ARG A 62 -7.15 10.29 14.16
CA ARG A 62 -6.73 9.71 12.88
C ARG A 62 -5.44 8.94 13.11
N LEU A 63 -5.54 7.63 13.20
CA LEU A 63 -4.40 6.75 13.39
C LEU A 63 -3.78 6.43 12.01
N TYR A 64 -2.57 6.90 11.77
CA TYR A 64 -1.75 6.56 10.63
C TYR A 64 -0.80 5.43 11.02
N THR A 65 -0.88 4.33 10.30
CA THR A 65 -0.08 3.15 10.61
C THR A 65 1.02 3.00 9.55
N HIS A 66 2.25 3.15 9.98
CA HIS A 66 3.44 2.84 9.19
C HIS A 66 3.82 1.37 9.40
N LYS A 67 4.32 0.74 8.36
CA LYS A 67 4.76 -0.66 8.40
C LYS A 67 6.25 -0.70 8.17
N ASP A 68 6.96 -1.30 9.09
CA ASP A 68 8.40 -1.53 8.98
C ASP A 68 8.70 -3.02 9.11
N VAL A 69 9.41 -3.57 8.12
CA VAL A 69 9.76 -4.99 8.07
C VAL A 69 11.26 -5.12 8.04
N ASN A 70 11.79 -5.61 9.14
CA ASN A 70 13.21 -5.84 9.31
C ASN A 70 13.53 -7.33 9.20
N TYR A 71 14.71 -7.66 8.71
CA TYR A 71 15.13 -9.03 8.43
C TYR A 71 16.41 -9.36 9.20
N SER A 72 16.49 -10.56 9.76
CA SER A 72 17.77 -11.15 10.15
C SER A 72 18.65 -11.36 8.91
N SER A 73 19.95 -11.49 9.10
CA SER A 73 20.89 -11.74 7.99
C SER A 73 20.50 -12.99 7.19
N ARG A 74 20.05 -14.04 7.87
CA ARG A 74 19.59 -15.29 7.25
C ARG A 74 18.31 -15.10 6.43
N ALA A 75 17.30 -14.43 7.03
CA ALA A 75 16.03 -14.15 6.35
C ALA A 75 16.24 -13.23 5.13
N TRP A 76 17.14 -12.26 5.25
CA TRP A 76 17.55 -11.41 4.13
C TRP A 76 18.17 -12.20 2.98
N GLN A 77 19.08 -13.14 3.31
CA GLN A 77 19.68 -14.00 2.29
C GLN A 77 18.63 -14.86 1.61
N MET A 78 17.74 -15.52 2.38
CA MET A 78 16.63 -16.30 1.82
C MET A 78 15.74 -15.47 0.89
N LYS A 79 15.41 -14.23 1.28
CA LYS A 79 14.66 -13.31 0.42
C LYS A 79 15.37 -13.04 -0.90
N LYS A 80 16.70 -12.81 -0.85
CA LYS A 80 17.51 -12.58 -2.05
C LYS A 80 17.60 -13.82 -2.94
N ASP A 81 17.70 -14.98 -2.36
CA ASP A 81 17.75 -16.24 -3.12
C ASP A 81 16.40 -16.54 -3.78
N GLN A 82 15.28 -16.29 -3.09
CA GLN A 82 13.94 -16.38 -3.67
C GLN A 82 13.73 -15.37 -4.81
N GLU A 83 14.19 -14.12 -4.64
CA GLU A 83 14.14 -13.09 -5.67
C GLU A 83 14.90 -13.54 -6.92
N ARG A 84 16.13 -14.01 -6.77
CA ARG A 84 16.96 -14.49 -7.89
C ARG A 84 16.30 -15.68 -8.58
N ALA A 85 15.88 -16.70 -7.83
CA ALA A 85 15.22 -17.87 -8.38
C ALA A 85 13.95 -17.52 -9.17
N PHE A 86 13.16 -16.58 -8.67
CA PHE A 86 11.95 -16.09 -9.34
C PHE A 86 12.29 -15.35 -10.64
N ILE A 87 13.26 -14.43 -10.61
CA ILE A 87 13.71 -13.71 -11.80
C ILE A 87 14.28 -14.68 -12.84
N ASP A 88 15.17 -15.57 -12.43
CA ASP A 88 15.81 -16.54 -13.33
C ASP A 88 14.82 -17.49 -14.02
N LYS A 89 13.75 -17.85 -13.33
CA LYS A 89 12.66 -18.67 -13.86
C LYS A 89 11.87 -17.98 -14.98
N HIS A 90 11.79 -16.66 -14.95
CA HIS A 90 10.86 -15.90 -15.82
C HIS A 90 11.53 -14.95 -16.81
N LYS A 91 12.72 -14.41 -16.51
CA LYS A 91 13.39 -13.35 -17.29
C LYS A 91 13.60 -13.65 -18.77
N ASN A 92 13.74 -14.92 -19.14
CA ASN A 92 14.02 -15.32 -20.53
C ASN A 92 12.74 -15.55 -21.36
N ARG A 93 11.57 -15.06 -20.90
CA ARG A 93 10.30 -15.21 -21.62
C ARG A 93 10.11 -14.19 -22.74
N ASP A 94 10.88 -13.09 -22.69
CA ASP A 94 10.91 -12.08 -23.74
C ASP A 94 12.26 -11.34 -23.72
N ARG A 95 12.41 -10.30 -24.57
CA ARG A 95 13.67 -9.55 -24.73
C ARG A 95 14.00 -8.68 -23.53
N GLU A 96 12.97 -8.12 -22.89
CA GLU A 96 13.09 -7.22 -21.75
C GLU A 96 12.18 -7.69 -20.61
N TRP A 97 12.48 -7.27 -19.41
CA TRP A 97 11.67 -7.57 -18.25
C TRP A 97 11.72 -6.47 -17.19
N ASP A 98 10.61 -6.27 -16.51
CA ASP A 98 10.49 -5.41 -15.34
C ASP A 98 10.16 -6.28 -14.12
N TYR A 99 10.86 -6.05 -13.03
CA TYR A 99 10.61 -6.72 -11.77
C TYR A 99 10.15 -5.72 -10.71
N ASN A 100 9.14 -6.11 -9.95
CA ASN A 100 8.63 -5.33 -8.83
C ASN A 100 8.43 -6.22 -7.61
N TYR A 101 8.79 -5.70 -6.45
CA TYR A 101 8.61 -6.36 -5.17
C TYR A 101 7.75 -5.50 -4.25
N SER A 102 6.74 -6.10 -3.63
CA SER A 102 5.91 -5.45 -2.62
C SER A 102 5.83 -6.30 -1.36
N GLU A 103 5.99 -5.64 -0.22
CA GLU A 103 5.75 -6.22 1.10
C GLU A 103 4.38 -5.80 1.59
N ASP A 104 3.67 -6.74 2.18
CA ASP A 104 2.38 -6.47 2.78
C ASP A 104 2.24 -7.22 4.12
N ILE A 105 1.75 -6.49 5.11
CA ILE A 105 1.30 -7.07 6.38
C ILE A 105 -0.22 -7.17 6.25
N PRO A 106 -0.77 -8.38 6.15
CA PRO A 106 -2.21 -8.55 5.91
C PRO A 106 -3.05 -7.96 7.03
N PHE A 107 -4.30 -7.63 6.70
CA PHE A 107 -5.33 -7.13 7.62
C PHE A 107 -5.05 -5.77 8.26
N GLN A 108 -4.18 -4.95 7.66
CA GLN A 108 -3.83 -3.68 8.23
C GLN A 108 -4.10 -2.52 7.30
N ALA A 109 -5.02 -1.66 7.70
CA ALA A 109 -5.26 -0.40 7.00
C ALA A 109 -4.14 0.61 7.33
N SER A 110 -3.73 1.40 6.32
CA SER A 110 -2.71 2.44 6.48
C SER A 110 -3.19 3.62 7.32
N HIS A 111 -4.51 3.80 7.43
CA HIS A 111 -5.12 4.83 8.26
C HIS A 111 -6.47 4.35 8.78
N ASN A 112 -6.77 4.73 10.00
CA ASN A 112 -8.02 4.41 10.68
C ASN A 112 -8.53 5.64 11.44
N LEU A 113 -9.85 5.84 11.45
CA LEU A 113 -10.49 6.78 12.34
C LEU A 113 -10.89 6.05 13.62
N VAL A 114 -10.31 6.47 14.73
CA VAL A 114 -10.59 5.91 16.06
C VAL A 114 -11.48 6.88 16.82
N HIS A 115 -12.60 6.38 17.32
CA HIS A 115 -13.54 7.11 18.17
C HIS A 115 -13.43 6.57 19.61
N ASN A 116 -13.29 7.49 20.57
CA ASN A 116 -13.27 7.16 21.99
C ASN A 116 -14.67 7.36 22.61
N PRO A 117 -15.43 6.30 22.87
CA PRO A 117 -16.80 6.41 23.40
C PRO A 117 -16.86 6.96 24.84
N LYS A 118 -15.76 6.92 25.59
CA LYS A 118 -15.69 7.48 26.95
C LYS A 118 -15.69 9.01 26.96
N LYS A 119 -15.34 9.64 25.85
CA LYS A 119 -15.26 11.10 25.72
C LYS A 119 -16.51 11.72 25.11
N GLY A 120 -17.45 10.92 24.62
CA GLY A 120 -18.72 11.37 24.07
C GLY A 120 -19.21 10.52 22.91
N GLY A 121 -20.39 10.86 22.39
CA GLY A 121 -20.98 10.20 21.24
C GLY A 121 -20.18 10.46 19.95
N LYS A 122 -20.29 9.53 19.00
CA LYS A 122 -19.65 9.68 17.68
C LYS A 122 -20.25 10.89 16.95
N PRO A 123 -19.44 11.90 16.56
CA PRO A 123 -19.95 13.06 15.85
C PRO A 123 -20.57 12.67 14.51
N TRP A 124 -21.59 13.40 14.07
CA TRP A 124 -22.29 13.12 12.81
C TRP A 124 -21.36 13.20 11.59
N TYR A 125 -20.40 14.11 11.58
CA TYR A 125 -19.40 14.27 10.51
C TYR A 125 -18.37 13.13 10.45
N ALA A 126 -18.29 12.29 11.46
CA ALA A 126 -17.47 11.06 11.45
C ALA A 126 -18.25 9.83 10.98
N ASN A 127 -19.53 9.99 10.62
CA ASN A 127 -20.37 8.91 10.12
C ASN A 127 -20.16 8.74 8.60
N GLN A 128 -19.72 7.56 8.17
CA GLN A 128 -19.44 7.27 6.77
C GLN A 128 -20.67 7.43 5.85
N PHE A 129 -21.88 7.14 6.33
CA PHE A 129 -23.11 7.30 5.53
C PHE A 129 -23.46 8.77 5.32
N VAL A 130 -23.24 9.60 6.33
CA VAL A 130 -23.41 11.05 6.22
C VAL A 130 -22.38 11.63 5.26
N MET A 131 -21.13 11.20 5.36
CA MET A 131 -20.06 11.63 4.44
C MET A 131 -20.39 11.26 2.99
N ALA A 132 -20.80 10.01 2.74
CA ALA A 132 -21.18 9.56 1.41
C ALA A 132 -22.40 10.32 0.86
N GLY A 133 -23.42 10.57 1.68
CA GLY A 133 -24.58 11.35 1.29
C GLY A 133 -24.24 12.80 0.93
N MET A 134 -23.34 13.43 1.69
CA MET A 134 -22.87 14.79 1.41
C MET A 134 -21.94 14.87 0.20
N ASP A 135 -21.14 13.84 -0.07
CA ASP A 135 -20.35 13.76 -1.30
C ASP A 135 -21.26 13.72 -2.55
N LEU A 136 -22.40 13.02 -2.48
CA LEU A 136 -23.41 13.02 -3.55
C LEU A 136 -24.04 14.42 -3.78
N LEU A 137 -24.15 15.23 -2.73
CA LEU A 137 -24.69 16.58 -2.79
C LEU A 137 -23.63 17.65 -3.10
N ILE A 138 -22.41 17.24 -3.47
CA ILE A 138 -21.27 18.14 -3.78
C ILE A 138 -20.82 19.00 -2.58
N ILE A 139 -21.32 18.72 -1.39
CA ILE A 139 -20.96 19.42 -0.14
C ILE A 139 -20.14 18.55 0.82
N GLY A 140 -19.62 17.43 0.32
CA GLY A 140 -18.82 16.46 1.09
C GLY A 140 -17.53 17.03 1.70
N TRP A 141 -17.09 18.22 1.27
CA TRP A 141 -15.96 18.91 1.85
C TRP A 141 -16.21 19.37 3.30
N ILE A 142 -17.47 19.65 3.69
CA ILE A 142 -17.84 20.11 5.03
C ILE A 142 -17.51 19.07 6.10
N PRO A 143 -18.01 17.82 6.05
CA PRO A 143 -17.65 16.82 7.05
C PRO A 143 -16.15 16.49 7.04
N LYS A 144 -15.48 16.54 5.88
CA LYS A 144 -14.03 16.33 5.78
C LYS A 144 -13.25 17.44 6.51
N TYR A 145 -13.63 18.69 6.31
CA TYR A 145 -13.04 19.82 7.02
C TYR A 145 -13.26 19.72 8.53
N LEU A 146 -14.49 19.40 8.97
CA LEU A 146 -14.79 19.23 10.39
C LEU A 146 -14.02 18.06 11.01
N LEU A 147 -13.83 16.99 10.26
CA LEU A 147 -13.02 15.86 10.68
C LEU A 147 -11.55 16.26 10.83
N ASP A 148 -11.03 17.01 9.89
CA ASP A 148 -9.64 17.48 9.89
C ASP A 148 -9.34 18.42 11.06
N THR A 149 -10.27 19.32 11.37
CA THR A 149 -10.09 20.30 12.45
C THR A 149 -10.34 19.74 13.84
N ASN A 150 -11.20 18.71 13.96
CA ASN A 150 -11.63 18.16 15.27
C ASN A 150 -11.07 16.77 15.56
N SER A 151 -10.10 16.26 14.78
CA SER A 151 -9.42 15.01 15.07
C SER A 151 -7.92 15.18 15.19
N THR A 152 -7.33 14.51 16.15
CA THR A 152 -5.88 14.49 16.35
C THR A 152 -5.23 13.46 15.46
N ARG A 153 -4.10 13.81 14.85
CA ARG A 153 -3.27 12.87 14.10
C ARG A 153 -2.37 12.12 15.06
N VAL A 154 -2.42 10.80 15.00
CA VAL A 154 -1.55 9.90 15.75
C VAL A 154 -0.86 8.98 14.76
N GLU A 155 0.45 8.86 14.88
CA GLU A 155 1.26 7.97 14.04
C GLU A 155 1.70 6.78 14.88
N PHE A 156 1.60 5.59 14.29
CA PHE A 156 2.03 4.36 14.92
C PHE A 156 2.79 3.49 13.93
N THR A 157 3.99 3.06 14.32
CA THR A 157 4.80 2.17 13.49
C THR A 157 4.65 0.73 13.97
N ILE A 158 4.24 -0.15 13.06
CA ILE A 158 4.22 -1.59 13.28
C ILE A 158 5.52 -2.15 12.75
N GLU A 159 6.33 -2.66 13.65
CA GLU A 159 7.62 -3.23 13.34
C GLU A 159 7.57 -4.75 13.44
N LYS A 160 7.84 -5.43 12.32
CA LYS A 160 7.97 -6.88 12.26
C LYS A 160 9.41 -7.27 11.96
N TYR A 161 9.97 -8.12 12.80
CA TYR A 161 11.32 -8.64 12.60
C TYR A 161 11.26 -10.10 12.16
N ILE A 162 11.71 -10.37 10.94
CA ILE A 162 11.69 -11.71 10.35
C ILE A 162 13.00 -12.41 10.70
N ILE A 163 12.90 -13.61 11.31
CA ILE A 163 14.05 -14.35 11.81
C ILE A 163 14.58 -15.31 10.77
N ASN A 164 13.69 -16.03 10.04
CA ASN A 164 14.06 -16.93 8.94
C ASN A 164 12.87 -17.24 8.01
#